data_03c5ca586f16f8eeef96964181ef01c0
#
_entry.id   03c5ca586f16f8eeef96964181ef01c0
#
_cell.length_a   1.000
_cell.length_b   1.000
_cell.length_c   1.000
_cell.angle_alpha   90.00
_cell.angle_beta   90.00
_cell.angle_gamma   90.00
#
_symmetry.space_group_name_H-M   'P 1'
#
loop_
_entity.id
_entity.type
_entity.pdbx_description
1 polymer ?
#
loop_
_entity_poly.entity_id
_entity_poly.type
_entity_poly.pdbx_seq_one_letter_code
_entity_poly.pdbx_strand_id
1 'polypeptide(L)'
;MPCAVITRERMARAYRKSRGAGGAARKRTRAEQERARATRLSILAAALSEFADKGFEAASIRSIAERTGLQHPLITYHYPTKDALWRATAEYAFEQIREKWDKSGPELSDAAPIDRLRAEYRAVFYYTAAFPEFHRFMRQEAKYDNPRLRWVAKTVLAPLIDRLLPQISAAQRDGDLPAVEPIVFHYMMISLTAMLAGFGPEMRVTSRLRPEAPAIVDSYWSYVDSMVFGRCV
;
A
#
# COMPACT_ATOMS: atom_id res chain seq x y z
N MET A 1 28.15 -10.89 -69.84
CA MET A 1 27.25 -11.00 -68.70
C MET A 1 28.05 -10.70 -67.43
N PRO A 2 27.96 -9.51 -66.81
CA PRO A 2 28.63 -9.27 -65.54
C PRO A 2 27.73 -9.73 -64.39
N CYS A 3 28.26 -10.64 -63.58
CA CYS A 3 27.67 -11.11 -62.35
C CYS A 3 27.71 -9.99 -61.32
N ALA A 4 26.56 -9.60 -60.81
CA ALA A 4 26.46 -8.50 -59.84
C ALA A 4 27.04 -8.95 -58.49
N VAL A 5 28.17 -8.41 -58.12
CA VAL A 5 28.78 -8.47 -56.78
C VAL A 5 27.83 -7.65 -55.85
N ILE A 6 26.92 -8.30 -55.17
CA ILE A 6 26.20 -7.69 -54.08
C ILE A 6 27.15 -7.52 -52.91
N THR A 7 27.70 -6.31 -52.79
CA THR A 7 28.75 -5.94 -51.84
C THR A 7 28.30 -6.23 -50.41
N ARG A 8 29.18 -6.91 -49.63
CA ARG A 8 29.06 -7.14 -48.18
C ARG A 8 28.61 -5.91 -47.38
N GLU A 9 28.87 -4.73 -47.89
CA GLU A 9 28.43 -3.47 -47.28
C GLU A 9 26.93 -3.21 -47.34
N ARG A 10 26.22 -3.64 -48.38
CA ARG A 10 24.76 -3.50 -48.45
C ARG A 10 24.06 -4.43 -47.45
N MET A 11 24.57 -5.65 -47.25
CA MET A 11 24.06 -6.55 -46.25
C MET A 11 24.36 -6.08 -44.81
N ALA A 12 25.56 -5.54 -44.56
CA ALA A 12 25.93 -5.00 -43.25
C ALA A 12 25.12 -3.72 -42.90
N ARG A 13 24.73 -2.91 -43.92
CA ARG A 13 23.89 -1.75 -43.72
C ARG A 13 22.43 -2.10 -43.48
N ALA A 14 21.87 -3.15 -44.14
CA ALA A 14 20.56 -3.69 -43.92
C ALA A 14 20.46 -4.33 -42.51
N TYR A 15 21.47 -5.07 -42.10
CA TYR A 15 21.54 -5.71 -40.77
C TYR A 15 21.68 -4.69 -39.64
N ARG A 16 22.44 -3.60 -39.81
CA ARG A 16 22.51 -2.48 -38.84
C ARG A 16 21.19 -1.72 -38.74
N LYS A 17 20.46 -1.53 -39.87
CA LYS A 17 19.17 -0.82 -39.91
C LYS A 17 18.08 -1.62 -39.23
N SER A 18 18.08 -2.96 -39.34
CA SER A 18 17.11 -3.85 -38.68
C SER A 18 17.35 -3.92 -37.15
N ARG A 19 18.58 -3.92 -36.68
CA ARG A 19 18.92 -3.89 -35.25
C ARG A 19 18.60 -2.53 -34.60
N GLY A 20 18.77 -1.42 -35.32
CA GLY A 20 18.43 -0.08 -34.85
C GLY A 20 16.92 0.12 -34.71
N ALA A 21 16.13 -0.39 -35.66
CA ALA A 21 14.66 -0.30 -35.65
C ALA A 21 14.05 -1.14 -34.52
N GLY A 22 14.56 -2.34 -34.23
CA GLY A 22 14.11 -3.18 -33.12
C GLY A 22 14.42 -2.58 -31.75
N GLY A 23 15.58 -1.94 -31.59
CA GLY A 23 15.95 -1.27 -30.35
C GLY A 23 15.11 0.00 -30.06
N ALA A 24 14.82 0.79 -31.08
CA ALA A 24 13.98 1.98 -30.96
C ALA A 24 12.50 1.62 -30.69
N ALA A 25 11.95 0.60 -31.37
CA ALA A 25 10.62 0.08 -31.10
C ALA A 25 10.49 -0.44 -29.67
N ARG A 26 11.45 -1.22 -29.20
CA ARG A 26 11.48 -1.77 -27.84
C ARG A 26 11.60 -0.67 -26.75
N LYS A 27 12.41 0.38 -27.00
CA LYS A 27 12.49 1.55 -26.10
C LYS A 27 11.18 2.33 -26.06
N ARG A 28 10.48 2.49 -27.20
CA ARG A 28 9.19 3.18 -27.28
C ARG A 28 8.11 2.42 -26.54
N THR A 29 8.02 1.11 -26.75
CA THR A 29 7.07 0.23 -26.04
C THR A 29 7.31 0.26 -24.52
N ARG A 30 8.56 0.26 -24.08
CA ARG A 30 8.89 0.35 -22.64
C ARG A 30 8.48 1.72 -22.07
N ALA A 31 8.76 2.81 -22.76
CA ALA A 31 8.36 4.16 -22.33
C ALA A 31 6.82 4.33 -22.28
N GLU A 32 6.11 3.72 -23.23
CA GLU A 32 4.63 3.69 -23.24
C GLU A 32 4.08 2.88 -22.04
N GLN A 33 4.66 1.74 -21.73
CA GLN A 33 4.31 0.92 -20.55
C GLN A 33 4.58 1.66 -19.23
N GLU A 34 5.73 2.35 -19.12
CA GLU A 34 6.08 3.15 -17.94
C GLU A 34 5.09 4.31 -17.74
N ARG A 35 4.71 5.00 -18.83
CA ARG A 35 3.68 6.06 -18.78
C ARG A 35 2.32 5.52 -18.35
N ALA A 36 1.89 4.41 -18.92
CA ALA A 36 0.62 3.76 -18.55
C ALA A 36 0.62 3.33 -17.08
N ARG A 37 1.75 2.80 -16.57
CA ARG A 37 1.92 2.46 -15.16
C ARG A 37 1.84 3.71 -14.26
N ALA A 38 2.55 4.78 -14.61
CA ALA A 38 2.52 6.04 -13.87
C ALA A 38 1.11 6.62 -13.82
N THR A 39 0.39 6.59 -14.96
CA THR A 39 -1.01 7.04 -15.03
C THR A 39 -1.91 6.22 -14.10
N ARG A 40 -1.79 4.89 -14.09
CA ARG A 40 -2.56 4.03 -13.18
C ARG A 40 -2.27 4.34 -11.71
N LEU A 41 -1.01 4.50 -11.34
CA LEU A 41 -0.64 4.84 -9.96
C LEU A 41 -1.19 6.21 -9.53
N SER A 42 -1.15 7.20 -10.41
CA SER A 42 -1.75 8.52 -10.17
C SER A 42 -3.26 8.42 -9.95
N ILE A 43 -3.97 7.62 -10.76
CA ILE A 43 -5.42 7.39 -10.60
C ILE A 43 -5.69 6.73 -9.25
N LEU A 44 -4.94 5.68 -8.89
CA LEU A 44 -5.15 4.94 -7.63
C LEU A 44 -4.87 5.80 -6.40
N ALA A 45 -3.83 6.62 -6.42
CA ALA A 45 -3.52 7.55 -5.33
C ALA A 45 -4.63 8.60 -5.14
N ALA A 46 -5.13 9.19 -6.22
CA ALA A 46 -6.24 10.14 -6.18
C ALA A 46 -7.56 9.48 -5.74
N ALA A 47 -7.81 8.25 -6.21
CA ALA A 47 -8.96 7.46 -5.81
C ALA A 47 -8.91 7.10 -4.32
N LEU A 48 -7.75 6.75 -3.78
CA LEU A 48 -7.55 6.49 -2.35
C LEU A 48 -7.96 7.72 -1.51
N SER A 49 -7.47 8.90 -1.88
CA SER A 49 -7.85 10.14 -1.20
C SER A 49 -9.36 10.42 -1.31
N GLU A 50 -9.95 10.29 -2.50
CA GLU A 50 -11.38 10.54 -2.72
C GLU A 50 -12.27 9.57 -1.92
N PHE A 51 -11.95 8.27 -1.92
CA PHE A 51 -12.69 7.27 -1.15
C PHE A 51 -12.46 7.43 0.36
N ALA A 52 -11.26 7.81 0.78
CA ALA A 52 -10.96 8.08 2.19
C ALA A 52 -11.75 9.27 2.73
N ASP A 53 -11.89 10.34 1.93
CA ASP A 53 -12.57 11.56 2.33
C ASP A 53 -14.11 11.40 2.31
N LYS A 54 -14.66 10.76 1.27
CA LYS A 54 -16.10 10.75 1.00
C LYS A 54 -16.78 9.40 1.21
N GLY A 55 -16.01 8.32 1.32
CA GLY A 55 -16.54 6.95 1.26
C GLY A 55 -16.95 6.56 -0.16
N PHE A 56 -17.32 5.28 -0.33
CA PHE A 56 -17.64 4.74 -1.65
C PHE A 56 -18.85 5.46 -2.28
N GLU A 57 -19.94 5.67 -1.56
CA GLU A 57 -21.19 6.15 -2.15
C GLU A 57 -21.07 7.60 -2.69
N ALA A 58 -20.46 8.50 -1.92
CA ALA A 58 -20.33 9.91 -2.28
C ALA A 58 -19.12 10.22 -3.18
N ALA A 59 -18.16 9.31 -3.30
CA ALA A 59 -17.02 9.47 -4.20
C ALA A 59 -17.45 9.41 -5.68
N SER A 60 -16.81 10.23 -6.52
CA SER A 60 -17.10 10.26 -7.96
C SER A 60 -15.84 10.13 -8.82
N ILE A 61 -15.95 9.42 -9.95
CA ILE A 61 -14.87 9.31 -10.94
C ILE A 61 -14.51 10.69 -11.51
N ARG A 62 -15.48 11.58 -11.61
CA ARG A 62 -15.25 12.96 -12.07
C ARG A 62 -14.33 13.72 -11.10
N SER A 63 -14.58 13.64 -9.81
CA SER A 63 -13.73 14.26 -8.78
C SER A 63 -12.31 13.68 -8.78
N ILE A 64 -12.17 12.36 -9.01
CA ILE A 64 -10.87 11.72 -9.17
C ILE A 64 -10.15 12.24 -10.43
N ALA A 65 -10.86 12.42 -11.54
CA ALA A 65 -10.31 13.00 -12.76
C ALA A 65 -9.79 14.43 -12.54
N GLU A 66 -10.57 15.26 -11.84
CA GLU A 66 -10.19 16.63 -11.47
C GLU A 66 -8.91 16.65 -10.61
N ARG A 67 -8.78 15.74 -9.63
CA ARG A 67 -7.58 15.62 -8.78
C ARG A 67 -6.32 15.20 -9.55
N THR A 68 -6.47 14.41 -10.60
CA THR A 68 -5.33 13.92 -11.40
C THR A 68 -5.00 14.80 -12.60
N GLY A 69 -5.88 15.72 -12.97
CA GLY A 69 -5.80 16.46 -14.23
C GLY A 69 -6.04 15.60 -15.47
N LEU A 70 -6.54 14.36 -15.29
CA LEU A 70 -6.84 13.43 -16.38
C LEU A 70 -8.28 13.59 -16.87
N GLN A 71 -8.51 13.21 -18.12
CA GLN A 71 -9.85 13.17 -18.68
C GLN A 71 -10.63 11.96 -18.14
N HIS A 72 -11.91 12.15 -17.76
CA HIS A 72 -12.79 11.09 -17.28
C HIS A 72 -12.77 9.81 -18.16
N PRO A 73 -12.82 9.86 -19.52
CA PRO A 73 -12.74 8.67 -20.35
C PRO A 73 -11.46 7.85 -20.17
N LEU A 74 -10.34 8.47 -19.79
CA LEU A 74 -9.09 7.75 -19.54
C LEU A 74 -9.17 6.92 -18.26
N ILE A 75 -9.83 7.46 -17.21
CA ILE A 75 -10.04 6.71 -15.97
C ILE A 75 -10.95 5.52 -16.21
N THR A 76 -12.08 5.72 -16.92
CA THR A 76 -13.03 4.63 -17.25
C THR A 76 -12.45 3.59 -18.21
N TYR A 77 -11.49 3.96 -19.04
CA TYR A 77 -10.71 3.01 -19.84
C TYR A 77 -9.87 2.07 -18.95
N HIS A 78 -9.24 2.59 -17.90
CA HIS A 78 -8.46 1.77 -16.97
C HIS A 78 -9.34 1.01 -15.97
N TYR A 79 -10.44 1.62 -15.53
CA TYR A 79 -11.33 1.10 -14.49
C TYR A 79 -12.79 1.31 -14.92
N PRO A 80 -13.42 0.33 -15.58
CA PRO A 80 -14.73 0.48 -16.20
C PRO A 80 -15.87 0.85 -15.23
N THR A 81 -15.73 0.49 -13.95
CA THR A 81 -16.73 0.77 -12.93
C THR A 81 -16.10 1.38 -11.66
N LYS A 82 -16.89 2.12 -10.88
CA LYS A 82 -16.46 2.62 -9.58
C LYS A 82 -16.05 1.50 -8.62
N ASP A 83 -16.72 0.35 -8.67
CA ASP A 83 -16.36 -0.83 -7.86
C ASP A 83 -15.01 -1.42 -8.30
N ALA A 84 -14.74 -1.52 -9.59
CA ALA A 84 -13.44 -1.98 -10.12
C ALA A 84 -12.30 -1.03 -9.71
N LEU A 85 -12.54 0.29 -9.77
CA LEU A 85 -11.59 1.28 -9.30
C LEU A 85 -11.37 1.17 -7.79
N TRP A 86 -12.42 0.99 -7.02
CA TRP A 86 -12.34 0.87 -5.56
C TRP A 86 -11.51 -0.37 -5.14
N ARG A 87 -11.77 -1.54 -5.77
CA ARG A 87 -11.01 -2.77 -5.50
C ARG A 87 -9.54 -2.60 -5.83
N ALA A 88 -9.22 -2.06 -7.00
CA ALA A 88 -7.84 -1.77 -7.39
C ALA A 88 -7.17 -0.76 -6.44
N THR A 89 -7.93 0.20 -5.90
CA THR A 89 -7.45 1.14 -4.89
C THR A 89 -7.15 0.45 -3.55
N ALA A 90 -8.00 -0.47 -3.13
CA ALA A 90 -7.76 -1.27 -1.94
C ALA A 90 -6.49 -2.13 -2.09
N GLU A 91 -6.36 -2.88 -3.20
CA GLU A 91 -5.17 -3.68 -3.50
C GLU A 91 -3.90 -2.83 -3.51
N TYR A 92 -3.93 -1.67 -4.17
CA TYR A 92 -2.81 -0.72 -4.21
C TYR A 92 -2.40 -0.24 -2.81
N ALA A 93 -3.37 0.13 -1.98
CA ALA A 93 -3.09 0.63 -0.63
C ALA A 93 -2.45 -0.44 0.27
N PHE A 94 -2.90 -1.68 0.18
CA PHE A 94 -2.34 -2.78 0.96
C PHE A 94 -1.01 -3.31 0.41
N GLU A 95 -0.79 -3.25 -0.90
CA GLU A 95 0.49 -3.63 -1.51
C GLU A 95 1.66 -2.82 -0.94
N GLN A 96 1.43 -1.54 -0.66
CA GLN A 96 2.45 -0.67 -0.07
C GLN A 96 2.88 -1.12 1.34
N ILE A 97 1.95 -1.69 2.12
CA ILE A 97 2.27 -2.26 3.44
C ILE A 97 3.00 -3.59 3.26
N ARG A 98 2.50 -4.46 2.39
CA ARG A 98 3.06 -5.79 2.15
C ARG A 98 4.51 -5.70 1.67
N GLU A 99 4.82 -4.81 0.73
CA GLU A 99 6.19 -4.59 0.25
C GLU A 99 7.16 -4.18 1.38
N LYS A 100 6.69 -3.41 2.36
CA LYS A 100 7.52 -3.04 3.51
C LYS A 100 7.77 -4.23 4.44
N TRP A 101 6.76 -5.04 4.70
CA TRP A 101 6.89 -6.24 5.51
C TRP A 101 7.81 -7.27 4.88
N ASP A 102 7.65 -7.53 3.58
CA ASP A 102 8.46 -8.51 2.85
C ASP A 102 9.94 -8.11 2.80
N LYS A 103 10.24 -6.81 2.77
CA LYS A 103 11.61 -6.31 2.83
C LYS A 103 12.26 -6.52 4.21
N SER A 104 11.48 -6.47 5.28
CA SER A 104 11.98 -6.71 6.65
C SER A 104 12.03 -8.20 7.02
N GLY A 105 11.32 -9.06 6.28
CA GLY A 105 11.15 -10.47 6.58
C GLY A 105 12.45 -11.30 6.65
N PRO A 106 13.38 -11.18 5.67
CA PRO A 106 14.62 -11.97 5.68
C PRO A 106 15.54 -11.67 6.86
N GLU A 107 15.60 -10.41 7.29
CA GLU A 107 16.43 -9.98 8.43
C GLU A 107 15.90 -10.49 9.78
N LEU A 108 14.63 -10.88 9.82
CA LEU A 108 13.92 -11.28 11.04
C LEU A 108 13.53 -12.76 11.05
N SER A 109 13.98 -13.58 10.07
CA SER A 109 13.59 -15.00 9.98
C SER A 109 13.91 -15.78 11.25
N ASP A 110 15.04 -15.50 11.89
CA ASP A 110 15.55 -16.17 13.10
C ASP A 110 15.25 -15.41 14.40
N ALA A 111 14.57 -14.25 14.30
CA ALA A 111 14.21 -13.45 15.47
C ALA A 111 13.11 -14.13 16.29
N ALA A 112 13.04 -13.81 17.59
CA ALA A 112 11.94 -14.23 18.45
C ALA A 112 10.59 -13.74 17.92
N PRO A 113 9.48 -14.47 18.17
CA PRO A 113 8.14 -14.08 17.73
C PRO A 113 7.78 -12.64 18.13
N ILE A 114 8.13 -12.22 19.34
CA ILE A 114 7.87 -10.87 19.84
C ILE A 114 8.61 -9.79 19.05
N ASP A 115 9.86 -10.03 18.64
CA ASP A 115 10.66 -9.08 17.88
C ASP A 115 10.15 -8.92 16.44
N ARG A 116 9.70 -10.03 15.84
CA ARG A 116 9.03 -10.00 14.54
C ARG A 116 7.74 -9.19 14.59
N LEU A 117 6.87 -9.45 15.58
CA LEU A 117 5.63 -8.69 15.79
C LEU A 117 5.89 -7.20 15.99
N ARG A 118 6.88 -6.86 16.83
CA ARG A 118 7.31 -5.47 17.05
C ARG A 118 7.67 -4.79 15.73
N ALA A 119 8.47 -5.44 14.90
CA ALA A 119 8.89 -4.89 13.61
C ALA A 119 7.72 -4.74 12.62
N GLU A 120 6.82 -5.71 12.55
CA GLU A 120 5.65 -5.68 11.67
C GLU A 120 4.68 -4.56 12.08
N TYR A 121 4.32 -4.43 13.35
CA TYR A 121 3.45 -3.35 13.82
C TYR A 121 4.11 -1.97 13.74
N ARG A 122 5.43 -1.90 13.94
CA ARG A 122 6.20 -0.67 13.69
C ARG A 122 6.09 -0.23 12.23
N ALA A 123 6.22 -1.15 11.29
CA ALA A 123 6.08 -0.84 9.86
C ALA A 123 4.67 -0.34 9.53
N VAL A 124 3.62 -0.98 10.06
CA VAL A 124 2.22 -0.53 9.91
C VAL A 124 2.05 0.87 10.50
N PHE A 125 2.58 1.12 11.69
CA PHE A 125 2.48 2.43 12.35
C PHE A 125 3.09 3.55 11.51
N TYR A 126 4.37 3.43 11.11
CA TYR A 126 5.01 4.46 10.30
C TYR A 126 4.37 4.65 8.94
N TYR A 127 3.86 3.56 8.35
CA TYR A 127 3.08 3.68 7.12
C TYR A 127 1.79 4.46 7.34
N THR A 128 1.02 4.13 8.38
CA THR A 128 -0.26 4.80 8.69
C THR A 128 -0.05 6.27 9.06
N ALA A 129 1.03 6.59 9.77
CA ALA A 129 1.40 7.96 10.09
C ALA A 129 1.80 8.79 8.85
N ALA A 130 2.51 8.16 7.90
CA ALA A 130 2.91 8.81 6.65
C ALA A 130 1.75 8.91 5.62
N PHE A 131 0.81 7.97 5.65
CA PHE A 131 -0.32 7.87 4.71
C PHE A 131 -1.64 7.70 5.45
N PRO A 132 -2.13 8.74 6.14
CA PRO A 132 -3.36 8.68 6.95
C PRO A 132 -4.62 8.38 6.12
N GLU A 133 -4.59 8.62 4.80
CA GLU A 133 -5.67 8.28 3.87
C GLU A 133 -5.97 6.78 3.88
N PHE A 134 -4.95 5.92 4.04
CA PHE A 134 -5.13 4.48 4.12
C PHE A 134 -6.05 4.09 5.29
N HIS A 135 -5.76 4.61 6.48
CA HIS A 135 -6.60 4.34 7.65
C HIS A 135 -8.02 4.87 7.47
N ARG A 136 -8.19 6.11 6.97
CA ARG A 136 -9.51 6.69 6.70
C ARG A 136 -10.29 5.88 5.68
N PHE A 137 -9.65 5.44 4.60
CA PHE A 137 -10.23 4.55 3.59
C PHE A 137 -10.81 3.28 4.21
N MET A 138 -10.01 2.58 5.04
CA MET A 138 -10.45 1.37 5.73
C MET A 138 -11.59 1.65 6.71
N ARG A 139 -11.55 2.75 7.44
CA ARG A 139 -12.60 3.13 8.39
C ARG A 139 -13.93 3.45 7.71
N GLN A 140 -13.93 3.98 6.49
CA GLN A 140 -15.16 4.19 5.73
C GLN A 140 -15.90 2.88 5.43
N GLU A 141 -15.18 1.83 5.05
CA GLU A 141 -15.78 0.53 4.73
C GLU A 141 -16.13 -0.31 5.98
N ALA A 142 -15.40 -0.15 7.07
CA ALA A 142 -15.58 -0.92 8.30
C ALA A 142 -16.79 -0.46 9.17
N LYS A 143 -17.56 0.52 8.72
CA LYS A 143 -18.74 1.04 9.47
C LYS A 143 -19.85 0.02 9.56
N TYR A 144 -20.06 -0.77 8.50
CA TYR A 144 -21.15 -1.74 8.39
C TYR A 144 -20.67 -2.95 7.59
N ASP A 145 -21.25 -4.11 7.86
CA ASP A 145 -21.08 -5.30 7.03
C ASP A 145 -21.67 -5.03 5.63
N ASN A 146 -20.79 -5.08 4.63
CA ASN A 146 -21.14 -4.84 3.23
C ASN A 146 -20.27 -5.71 2.29
N PRO A 147 -20.66 -5.89 1.01
CA PRO A 147 -19.91 -6.74 0.08
C PRO A 147 -18.45 -6.32 -0.14
N ARG A 148 -18.11 -5.03 -0.09
CA ARG A 148 -16.74 -4.53 -0.25
C ARG A 148 -15.88 -4.87 0.98
N LEU A 149 -16.42 -4.68 2.18
CA LEU A 149 -15.73 -5.10 3.42
C LEU A 149 -15.47 -6.61 3.42
N ARG A 150 -16.46 -7.43 3.05
CA ARG A 150 -16.29 -8.88 2.96
C ARG A 150 -15.23 -9.26 1.93
N TRP A 151 -15.20 -8.60 0.78
CA TRP A 151 -14.18 -8.83 -0.24
C TRP A 151 -12.78 -8.44 0.27
N VAL A 152 -12.61 -7.26 0.86
CA VAL A 152 -11.32 -6.81 1.44
C VAL A 152 -10.88 -7.75 2.55
N ALA A 153 -11.80 -8.13 3.45
CA ALA A 153 -11.50 -9.06 4.53
C ALA A 153 -10.94 -10.38 4.01
N LYS A 154 -11.59 -10.97 3.01
CA LYS A 154 -11.17 -12.26 2.44
C LYS A 154 -9.89 -12.15 1.60
N THR A 155 -9.79 -11.11 0.76
CA THR A 155 -8.75 -11.03 -0.28
C THR A 155 -7.46 -10.41 0.24
N VAL A 156 -7.57 -9.50 1.22
CA VAL A 156 -6.46 -8.67 1.67
C VAL A 156 -6.13 -8.87 3.14
N LEU A 157 -7.14 -8.73 4.03
CA LEU A 157 -6.88 -8.78 5.47
C LEU A 157 -6.58 -10.18 5.97
N ALA A 158 -7.34 -11.19 5.54
CA ALA A 158 -7.15 -12.57 6.03
C ALA A 158 -5.73 -13.07 5.79
N PRO A 159 -5.10 -12.95 4.61
CA PRO A 159 -3.72 -13.39 4.42
C PRO A 159 -2.70 -12.69 5.34
N LEU A 160 -2.94 -11.41 5.67
CA LEU A 160 -2.07 -10.64 6.57
C LEU A 160 -2.28 -11.08 8.03
N ILE A 161 -3.53 -11.26 8.44
CA ILE A 161 -3.90 -11.71 9.78
C ILE A 161 -3.39 -13.14 10.01
N ASP A 162 -3.58 -14.06 9.06
CA ASP A 162 -3.13 -15.44 9.12
C ASP A 162 -1.60 -15.55 9.31
N ARG A 163 -0.85 -14.58 8.81
CA ARG A 163 0.60 -14.49 9.05
C ARG A 163 0.93 -14.05 10.49
N LEU A 164 0.11 -13.18 11.09
CA LEU A 164 0.38 -12.59 12.41
C LEU A 164 -0.12 -13.47 13.57
N LEU A 165 -1.28 -14.09 13.45
CA LEU A 165 -1.89 -14.84 14.56
C LEU A 165 -0.99 -15.94 15.14
N PRO A 166 -0.27 -16.78 14.36
CA PRO A 166 0.64 -17.77 14.92
C PRO A 166 1.80 -17.13 15.72
N GLN A 167 2.29 -15.98 15.30
CA GLN A 167 3.35 -15.25 15.99
C GLN A 167 2.85 -14.65 17.31
N ILE A 168 1.64 -14.09 17.33
CA ILE A 168 0.98 -13.59 18.55
C ILE A 168 0.83 -14.74 19.54
N SER A 169 0.26 -15.88 19.09
CA SER A 169 0.07 -17.06 19.92
C SER A 169 1.39 -17.63 20.46
N ALA A 170 2.48 -17.55 19.68
CA ALA A 170 3.80 -17.96 20.12
C ALA A 170 4.34 -17.03 21.22
N ALA A 171 4.33 -15.71 21.00
CA ALA A 171 4.77 -14.74 21.99
C ALA A 171 3.94 -14.79 23.30
N GLN A 172 2.65 -15.12 23.21
CA GLN A 172 1.81 -15.36 24.40
C GLN A 172 2.23 -16.62 25.17
N ARG A 173 2.54 -17.72 24.47
CA ARG A 173 3.05 -18.95 25.12
C ARG A 173 4.40 -18.74 25.78
N ASP A 174 5.26 -17.92 25.17
CA ASP A 174 6.59 -17.59 25.68
C ASP A 174 6.52 -16.61 26.89
N GLY A 175 5.32 -16.06 27.19
CA GLY A 175 5.10 -15.12 28.29
C GLY A 175 5.49 -13.67 27.94
N ASP A 176 5.82 -13.39 26.68
CA ASP A 176 6.19 -12.04 26.22
C ASP A 176 4.97 -11.14 26.00
N LEU A 177 3.78 -11.71 25.81
CA LEU A 177 2.51 -10.99 25.61
C LEU A 177 1.43 -11.52 26.58
N PRO A 178 0.48 -10.66 26.98
CA PRO A 178 -0.63 -11.06 27.82
C PRO A 178 -1.53 -12.09 27.11
N ALA A 179 -2.09 -13.00 27.89
CA ALA A 179 -3.04 -14.00 27.41
C ALA A 179 -4.40 -13.34 27.10
N VAL A 180 -4.63 -13.07 25.82
CA VAL A 180 -5.90 -12.59 25.25
C VAL A 180 -6.08 -13.29 23.91
N GLU A 181 -7.33 -13.36 23.44
CA GLU A 181 -7.58 -13.93 22.09
C GLU A 181 -6.67 -13.25 21.04
N PRO A 182 -5.86 -14.01 20.28
CA PRO A 182 -4.86 -13.43 19.35
C PRO A 182 -5.43 -12.40 18.37
N ILE A 183 -6.65 -12.62 17.88
CA ILE A 183 -7.29 -11.66 16.96
C ILE A 183 -7.69 -10.37 17.69
N VAL A 184 -8.03 -10.42 18.97
CA VAL A 184 -8.32 -9.23 19.78
C VAL A 184 -7.04 -8.42 19.99
N PHE A 185 -5.91 -9.08 20.30
CA PHE A 185 -4.61 -8.45 20.39
C PHE A 185 -4.25 -7.74 19.05
N HIS A 186 -4.46 -8.43 17.93
CA HIS A 186 -4.22 -7.83 16.61
C HIS A 186 -5.01 -6.54 16.42
N TYR A 187 -6.32 -6.53 16.66
CA TYR A 187 -7.14 -5.33 16.48
C TYR A 187 -6.84 -4.23 17.50
N MET A 188 -6.41 -4.57 18.71
CA MET A 188 -5.84 -3.61 19.65
C MET A 188 -4.62 -2.91 19.05
N MET A 189 -3.67 -3.68 18.50
CA MET A 189 -2.48 -3.13 17.86
C MET A 189 -2.82 -2.26 16.64
N ILE A 190 -3.77 -2.68 15.79
CA ILE A 190 -4.25 -1.86 14.66
C ILE A 190 -4.82 -0.53 15.17
N SER A 191 -5.55 -0.53 16.27
CA SER A 191 -6.10 0.69 16.86
C SER A 191 -5.00 1.63 17.38
N LEU A 192 -4.00 1.08 18.04
CA LEU A 192 -2.84 1.85 18.51
C LEU A 192 -2.02 2.41 17.33
N THR A 193 -1.73 1.60 16.32
CA THR A 193 -0.93 2.05 15.15
C THR A 193 -1.66 3.09 14.29
N ALA A 194 -2.96 3.14 14.35
CA ALA A 194 -3.78 4.07 13.57
C ALA A 194 -4.24 5.33 14.34
N MET A 195 -3.90 5.44 15.63
CA MET A 195 -4.40 6.49 16.51
C MET A 195 -4.10 7.90 15.98
N LEU A 196 -2.85 8.19 15.60
CA LEU A 196 -2.48 9.51 15.09
C LEU A 196 -3.20 9.86 13.78
N ALA A 197 -3.43 8.88 12.91
CA ALA A 197 -4.17 9.06 11.67
C ALA A 197 -5.68 9.23 11.93
N GLY A 198 -6.23 8.47 12.87
CA GLY A 198 -7.65 8.47 13.20
C GLY A 198 -8.11 9.75 13.91
N PHE A 199 -7.36 10.19 14.91
CA PHE A 199 -7.69 11.35 15.74
C PHE A 199 -6.95 12.63 15.34
N GLY A 200 -6.15 12.60 14.28
CA GLY A 200 -5.33 13.74 13.86
C GLY A 200 -6.07 15.06 13.71
N PRO A 201 -7.23 15.13 13.03
CA PRO A 201 -8.03 16.36 12.93
C PRO A 201 -8.50 16.88 14.29
N GLU A 202 -8.99 15.99 15.15
CA GLU A 202 -9.45 16.33 16.51
C GLU A 202 -8.29 16.85 17.38
N MET A 203 -7.14 16.18 17.36
CA MET A 203 -5.95 16.60 18.10
C MET A 203 -5.46 17.99 17.69
N ARG A 204 -5.51 18.33 16.40
CA ARG A 204 -5.15 19.67 15.92
C ARG A 204 -6.07 20.76 16.48
N VAL A 205 -7.36 20.46 16.61
CA VAL A 205 -8.36 21.42 17.10
C VAL A 205 -8.30 21.56 18.63
N THR A 206 -8.21 20.44 19.34
CA THR A 206 -8.31 20.41 20.80
C THR A 206 -7.00 20.76 21.51
N SER A 207 -5.86 20.39 20.95
CA SER A 207 -4.55 20.53 21.61
C SER A 207 -3.55 21.38 20.84
N ARG A 208 -3.86 21.80 19.62
CA ARG A 208 -2.95 22.47 18.69
C ARG A 208 -1.71 21.63 18.31
N LEU A 209 -1.70 20.35 18.65
CA LEU A 209 -0.65 19.43 18.25
C LEU A 209 -0.70 19.15 16.74
N ARG A 210 0.47 18.90 16.19
CA ARG A 210 0.63 18.41 14.81
C ARG A 210 0.95 16.92 14.85
N PRO A 211 -0.06 16.03 14.76
CA PRO A 211 0.15 14.58 14.91
C PRO A 211 1.12 14.00 13.88
N GLU A 212 1.28 14.68 12.74
CA GLU A 212 2.21 14.32 11.66
C GLU A 212 3.66 14.78 11.91
N ALA A 213 3.93 15.57 12.96
CA ALA A 213 5.28 16.02 13.26
C ALA A 213 6.16 14.81 13.66
N PRO A 214 7.39 14.67 13.08
CA PRO A 214 8.25 13.52 13.35
C PRO A 214 8.47 13.25 14.84
N ALA A 215 8.70 14.28 15.63
CA ALA A 215 8.88 14.15 17.07
C ALA A 215 7.66 13.56 17.79
N ILE A 216 6.44 13.87 17.33
CA ILE A 216 5.20 13.30 17.89
C ILE A 216 5.07 11.84 17.45
N VAL A 217 5.32 11.55 16.17
CA VAL A 217 5.27 10.19 15.61
C VAL A 217 6.26 9.29 16.36
N ASP A 218 7.51 9.71 16.49
CA ASP A 218 8.57 8.91 17.13
C ASP A 218 8.32 8.71 18.63
N SER A 219 7.91 9.76 19.35
CA SER A 219 7.61 9.64 20.79
C SER A 219 6.40 8.75 21.05
N TYR A 220 5.36 8.83 20.19
CA TYR A 220 4.20 7.95 20.30
C TYR A 220 4.56 6.48 20.07
N TRP A 221 5.35 6.18 19.01
CA TRP A 221 5.80 4.82 18.79
C TRP A 221 6.64 4.30 19.97
N SER A 222 7.58 5.09 20.47
CA SER A 222 8.40 4.71 21.64
C SER A 222 7.54 4.36 22.84
N TYR A 223 6.46 5.11 23.07
CA TYR A 223 5.52 4.81 24.15
C TYR A 223 4.76 3.50 23.91
N VAL A 224 4.20 3.28 22.70
CA VAL A 224 3.51 2.04 22.34
C VAL A 224 4.46 0.84 22.44
N ASP A 225 5.68 0.98 21.94
CA ASP A 225 6.72 -0.05 22.00
C ASP A 225 7.04 -0.45 23.44
N SER A 226 7.27 0.52 24.31
CA SER A 226 7.52 0.29 25.74
C SER A 226 6.33 -0.36 26.45
N MET A 227 5.12 0.11 26.14
CA MET A 227 3.89 -0.38 26.79
C MET A 227 3.53 -1.81 26.39
N VAL A 228 3.73 -2.18 25.12
CA VAL A 228 3.26 -3.46 24.57
C VAL A 228 4.39 -4.48 24.50
N PHE A 229 5.58 -4.07 24.08
CA PHE A 229 6.73 -4.95 23.82
C PHE A 229 7.87 -4.77 24.83
N GLY A 230 7.76 -3.80 25.74
CA GLY A 230 8.68 -3.68 26.87
C GLY A 230 8.50 -4.88 27.79
N ARG A 231 9.58 -5.59 28.13
CA ARG A 231 9.50 -6.67 29.13
C ARG A 231 8.95 -6.08 30.42
N CYS A 232 7.85 -6.64 30.96
CA CYS A 232 7.49 -6.41 32.34
C CYS A 232 8.65 -6.92 33.20
N VAL A 233 9.38 -5.98 33.83
CA VAL A 233 10.39 -6.29 34.86
C VAL A 233 9.67 -6.69 36.14
#